data_af84ef1bc3c97bcf34441c579b94dd1d
#
_entry.id   af84ef1bc3c97bcf34441c579b94dd1d
#
_cell.length_a   1.000
_cell.length_b   1.000
_cell.length_c   1.000
_cell.angle_alpha   90.00
_cell.angle_beta   90.00
_cell.angle_gamma   90.00
#
_symmetry.space_group_name_H-M   'P 1'
#
loop_
_entity.id
_entity.type
_entity.pdbx_description
1 polymer ?
#
loop_
_entity_poly.entity_id
_entity_poly.type
_entity_poly.pdbx_seq_one_letter_code
_entity_poly.pdbx_strand_id
1 'polypeptide(L)'
;MHKITMLGTGLIGMFYTMTIQGGRSRDKVEVVYSRTKERAEKFAKDWNVKHAITDMAEAINHPDTNVVVIGLPNNLHLEAVKLAAKAGKAILSTKPLARTAAEAKEILDSVEKAGVFHGYLEDLVYPPKTLKALESVRKDAIGKVLWARSRETHPGPHSDWFWDKNISGGGAIIDMGCHCIEISRNYIGKDIKPLEVMCWADTQVH
;
A
#
# COMPACT_ATOMS: atom_id res chain seq x y z
N MET A 1 -8.41 16.36 -11.16
CA MET A 1 -8.97 16.26 -9.80
C MET A 1 -9.56 14.88 -9.65
N HIS A 2 -9.00 14.09 -8.74
CA HIS A 2 -9.52 12.76 -8.45
C HIS A 2 -10.45 12.80 -7.25
N LYS A 3 -11.48 11.97 -7.30
CA LYS A 3 -12.39 11.72 -6.19
C LYS A 3 -12.18 10.29 -5.72
N ILE A 4 -11.89 10.15 -4.45
CA ILE A 4 -11.28 8.94 -3.90
C ILE A 4 -12.26 8.22 -2.96
N THR A 5 -12.35 6.92 -3.13
CA THR A 5 -12.85 6.00 -2.11
C THR A 5 -11.66 5.51 -1.28
N MET A 6 -11.65 5.84 0.01
CA MET A 6 -10.67 5.33 0.97
C MET A 6 -11.21 4.06 1.62
N LEU A 7 -10.56 2.93 1.37
CA LEU A 7 -10.88 1.68 2.04
C LEU A 7 -10.00 1.53 3.28
N GLY A 8 -10.62 1.68 4.44
CA GLY A 8 -9.97 1.57 5.73
C GLY A 8 -9.85 2.89 6.48
N THR A 9 -10.16 2.83 7.78
CA THR A 9 -10.14 3.95 8.74
C THR A 9 -9.05 3.79 9.80
N GLY A 10 -8.05 2.96 9.52
CA GLY A 10 -6.88 2.75 10.36
C GLY A 10 -5.81 3.83 10.16
N LEU A 11 -4.63 3.60 10.75
CA LEU A 11 -3.49 4.52 10.69
C LEU A 11 -3.14 4.93 9.25
N ILE A 12 -3.08 3.97 8.34
CA ILE A 12 -2.71 4.23 6.94
C ILE A 12 -3.80 5.02 6.21
N GLY A 13 -5.08 4.66 6.37
CA GLY A 13 -6.18 5.44 5.80
C GLY A 13 -6.21 6.88 6.29
N MET A 14 -5.88 7.08 7.57
CA MET A 14 -5.74 8.41 8.16
C MET A 14 -4.59 9.20 7.51
N PHE A 15 -3.39 8.62 7.39
CA PHE A 15 -2.24 9.30 6.80
C PHE A 15 -2.46 9.70 5.34
N TYR A 16 -3.04 8.81 4.54
CA TYR A 16 -3.36 9.14 3.14
C TYR A 16 -4.44 10.22 3.06
N THR A 17 -5.50 10.13 3.86
CA THR A 17 -6.56 11.14 3.86
C THR A 17 -6.01 12.51 4.28
N MET A 18 -5.21 12.55 5.34
CA MET A 18 -4.54 13.77 5.79
C MET A 18 -3.67 14.38 4.68
N THR A 19 -2.88 13.56 3.99
CA THR A 19 -2.00 14.02 2.92
C THR A 19 -2.79 14.53 1.71
N ILE A 20 -3.81 13.80 1.29
CA ILE A 20 -4.65 14.15 0.15
C ILE A 20 -5.41 15.46 0.43
N GLN A 21 -5.99 15.59 1.61
CA GLN A 21 -6.82 16.76 1.98
C GLN A 21 -6.01 17.92 2.57
N GLY A 22 -4.72 17.72 2.86
CA GLY A 22 -3.81 18.72 3.43
C GLY A 22 -3.37 19.83 2.47
N GLY A 23 -4.04 20.02 1.35
CA GLY A 23 -3.85 21.17 0.47
C GLY A 23 -2.75 21.05 -0.58
N ARG A 24 -2.09 19.88 -0.69
CA ARG A 24 -1.06 19.63 -1.72
C ARG A 24 -1.62 19.26 -3.07
N SER A 25 -2.88 18.82 -3.13
CA SER A 25 -3.56 18.46 -4.37
C SER A 25 -5.00 19.01 -4.38
N ARG A 26 -5.66 18.89 -5.54
CA ARG A 26 -7.10 19.16 -5.66
C ARG A 26 -7.95 17.90 -5.45
N ASP A 27 -7.30 16.79 -5.14
CA ASP A 27 -7.95 15.51 -4.96
C ASP A 27 -8.64 15.44 -3.60
N LYS A 28 -9.73 14.69 -3.52
CA LYS A 28 -10.55 14.60 -2.31
C LYS A 28 -10.97 13.17 -2.01
N VAL A 29 -10.97 12.81 -0.75
CA VAL A 29 -11.64 11.61 -0.27
C VAL A 29 -13.12 11.94 -0.11
N GLU A 30 -13.97 11.37 -0.97
CA GLU A 30 -15.42 11.60 -0.97
C GLU A 30 -16.17 10.45 -0.29
N VAL A 31 -15.59 9.24 -0.29
CA VAL A 31 -16.16 8.03 0.30
C VAL A 31 -15.14 7.39 1.23
N VAL A 32 -15.58 6.94 2.39
CA VAL A 32 -14.78 6.09 3.28
C VAL A 32 -15.52 4.80 3.60
N TYR A 33 -14.77 3.70 3.59
CA TYR A 33 -15.24 2.39 4.01
C TYR A 33 -14.63 1.97 5.34
N SER A 34 -15.45 1.45 6.22
CA SER A 34 -15.04 0.69 7.41
C SER A 34 -16.06 -0.39 7.72
N ARG A 35 -15.60 -1.51 8.30
CA ARG A 35 -16.48 -2.63 8.71
C ARG A 35 -17.55 -2.26 9.72
N THR A 36 -17.34 -1.22 10.52
CA THR A 36 -18.30 -0.77 11.53
C THR A 36 -18.76 0.64 11.22
N LYS A 37 -20.05 0.88 11.43
CA LYS A 37 -20.69 2.16 11.17
C LYS A 37 -20.08 3.28 11.99
N GLU A 38 -19.84 3.04 13.27
CA GLU A 38 -19.27 4.02 14.18
C GLU A 38 -17.89 4.52 13.72
N ARG A 39 -17.04 3.59 13.23
CA ARG A 39 -15.72 3.96 12.72
C ARG A 39 -15.78 4.71 11.40
N ALA A 40 -16.68 4.30 10.50
CA ALA A 40 -16.89 4.97 9.22
C ALA A 40 -17.39 6.40 9.43
N GLU A 41 -18.44 6.58 10.24
CA GLU A 41 -19.04 7.89 10.54
C GLU A 41 -18.09 8.80 11.30
N LYS A 42 -17.36 8.26 12.31
CA LYS A 42 -16.36 9.04 13.02
C LYS A 42 -15.27 9.55 12.08
N PHE A 43 -14.72 8.66 11.24
CA PHE A 43 -13.69 9.05 10.28
C PHE A 43 -14.22 10.08 9.28
N ALA A 44 -15.42 9.89 8.76
CA ALA A 44 -16.05 10.81 7.83
C ALA A 44 -16.23 12.21 8.45
N LYS A 45 -16.62 12.29 9.72
CA LYS A 45 -16.74 13.54 10.47
C LYS A 45 -15.38 14.19 10.70
N ASP A 46 -14.39 13.43 11.17
CA ASP A 46 -13.07 13.94 11.52
C ASP A 46 -12.34 14.52 10.29
N TRP A 47 -12.56 13.93 9.11
CA TRP A 47 -11.89 14.28 7.86
C TRP A 47 -12.79 14.98 6.83
N ASN A 48 -14.01 15.35 7.18
CA ASN A 48 -14.98 15.98 6.28
C ASN A 48 -15.20 15.19 4.98
N VAL A 49 -15.35 13.86 5.11
CA VAL A 49 -15.69 12.94 4.01
C VAL A 49 -17.20 12.85 3.89
N LYS A 50 -17.75 12.89 2.67
CA LYS A 50 -19.21 12.98 2.47
C LYS A 50 -19.97 11.71 2.79
N HIS A 51 -19.37 10.55 2.43
CA HIS A 51 -20.07 9.27 2.49
C HIS A 51 -19.29 8.28 3.37
N ALA A 52 -19.98 7.77 4.39
CA ALA A 52 -19.49 6.73 5.28
C ALA A 52 -20.24 5.42 4.97
N ILE A 53 -19.55 4.41 4.46
CA ILE A 53 -20.15 3.18 3.93
C ILE A 53 -19.55 1.97 4.64
N THR A 54 -20.38 0.96 4.93
CA THR A 54 -19.96 -0.27 5.62
C THR A 54 -19.93 -1.51 4.73
N ASP A 55 -20.41 -1.40 3.50
CA ASP A 55 -20.25 -2.41 2.46
C ASP A 55 -19.12 -2.00 1.50
N MET A 56 -18.12 -2.87 1.33
CA MET A 56 -16.94 -2.58 0.54
C MET A 56 -17.26 -2.46 -0.96
N ALA A 57 -18.15 -3.29 -1.46
CA ALA A 57 -18.52 -3.27 -2.87
C ALA A 57 -19.34 -2.01 -3.19
N GLU A 58 -20.24 -1.59 -2.30
CA GLU A 58 -20.97 -0.33 -2.41
C GLU A 58 -20.02 0.87 -2.41
N ALA A 59 -19.07 0.91 -1.48
CA ALA A 59 -18.09 2.00 -1.40
C ALA A 59 -17.23 2.10 -2.66
N ILE A 60 -16.78 0.96 -3.21
CA ILE A 60 -15.98 0.91 -4.45
C ILE A 60 -16.79 1.36 -5.66
N ASN A 61 -18.06 0.94 -5.76
CA ASN A 61 -18.91 1.29 -6.89
C ASN A 61 -19.54 2.68 -6.80
N HIS A 62 -19.24 3.44 -5.75
CA HIS A 62 -19.86 4.75 -5.56
C HIS A 62 -19.65 5.67 -6.79
N PRO A 63 -20.71 6.29 -7.33
CA PRO A 63 -20.63 7.04 -8.59
C PRO A 63 -19.75 8.31 -8.49
N ASP A 64 -19.63 8.88 -7.29
CA ASP A 64 -18.88 10.11 -7.07
C ASP A 64 -17.35 9.92 -7.05
N THR A 65 -16.84 8.69 -7.17
CA THR A 65 -15.41 8.40 -7.09
C THR A 65 -14.85 7.73 -8.33
N ASN A 66 -13.60 7.96 -8.61
CA ASN A 66 -12.89 7.38 -9.76
C ASN A 66 -11.57 6.68 -9.37
N VAL A 67 -11.16 6.80 -8.12
CA VAL A 67 -9.96 6.16 -7.57
C VAL A 67 -10.32 5.44 -6.29
N VAL A 68 -9.76 4.25 -6.09
CA VAL A 68 -9.85 3.48 -4.85
C VAL A 68 -8.45 3.41 -4.22
N VAL A 69 -8.33 3.85 -2.97
CA VAL A 69 -7.11 3.71 -2.17
C VAL A 69 -7.35 2.61 -1.13
N ILE A 70 -6.51 1.58 -1.14
CA ILE A 70 -6.64 0.41 -0.29
C ILE A 70 -5.69 0.53 0.90
N GLY A 71 -6.24 0.82 2.08
CA GLY A 71 -5.55 0.86 3.38
C GLY A 71 -6.14 -0.15 4.36
N LEU A 72 -6.39 -1.37 3.88
CA LEU A 72 -7.00 -2.49 4.61
C LEU A 72 -5.95 -3.44 5.18
N PRO A 73 -6.34 -4.37 6.08
CA PRO A 73 -5.52 -5.54 6.39
C PRO A 73 -5.19 -6.37 5.14
N ASN A 74 -4.01 -6.98 5.13
CA ASN A 74 -3.42 -7.60 3.94
C ASN A 74 -4.30 -8.67 3.27
N ASN A 75 -5.06 -9.43 4.07
CA ASN A 75 -5.96 -10.47 3.57
C ASN A 75 -7.13 -9.94 2.72
N LEU A 76 -7.41 -8.65 2.77
CA LEU A 76 -8.50 -8.01 2.02
C LEU A 76 -8.01 -7.33 0.73
N HIS A 77 -6.70 -7.25 0.50
CA HIS A 77 -6.16 -6.55 -0.67
C HIS A 77 -6.62 -7.17 -1.98
N LEU A 78 -6.52 -8.51 -2.11
CA LEU A 78 -6.93 -9.21 -3.33
C LEU A 78 -8.42 -8.99 -3.66
N GLU A 79 -9.29 -9.11 -2.68
CA GLU A 79 -10.74 -8.88 -2.86
C GLU A 79 -11.02 -7.44 -3.28
N ALA A 80 -10.44 -6.47 -2.56
CA ALA A 80 -10.62 -5.06 -2.84
C ALA A 80 -10.14 -4.68 -4.25
N VAL A 81 -8.97 -5.20 -4.68
CA VAL A 81 -8.46 -4.97 -6.03
C VAL A 81 -9.37 -5.57 -7.09
N LYS A 82 -9.82 -6.81 -6.92
CA LYS A 82 -10.73 -7.46 -7.87
C LYS A 82 -12.05 -6.68 -8.03
N LEU A 83 -12.63 -6.21 -6.94
CA LEU A 83 -13.83 -5.39 -6.97
C LEU A 83 -13.60 -4.05 -7.67
N ALA A 84 -12.50 -3.36 -7.34
CA ALA A 84 -12.18 -2.07 -7.94
C ALA A 84 -11.84 -2.18 -9.44
N ALA A 85 -11.09 -3.22 -9.83
CA ALA A 85 -10.80 -3.51 -11.23
C ALA A 85 -12.08 -3.79 -12.03
N LYS A 86 -12.99 -4.61 -11.48
CA LYS A 86 -14.30 -4.87 -12.08
C LYS A 86 -15.14 -3.60 -12.24
N ALA A 87 -15.04 -2.68 -11.29
CA ALA A 87 -15.72 -1.37 -11.32
C ALA A 87 -15.05 -0.35 -12.26
N GLY A 88 -13.94 -0.71 -12.91
CA GLY A 88 -13.21 0.20 -13.81
C GLY A 88 -12.54 1.37 -13.10
N LYS A 89 -12.29 1.28 -11.79
CA LYS A 89 -11.67 2.33 -11.00
C LYS A 89 -10.14 2.26 -11.08
N ALA A 90 -9.47 3.40 -11.04
CA ALA A 90 -8.04 3.45 -10.77
C ALA A 90 -7.76 2.98 -9.33
N ILE A 91 -6.67 2.24 -9.12
CA ILE A 91 -6.40 1.56 -7.85
C ILE A 91 -5.03 1.98 -7.32
N LEU A 92 -4.99 2.29 -6.03
CA LEU A 92 -3.77 2.53 -5.27
C LEU A 92 -3.75 1.56 -4.08
N SER A 93 -2.85 0.57 -4.13
CA SER A 93 -2.71 -0.44 -3.08
C SER A 93 -1.53 -0.12 -2.17
N THR A 94 -1.76 -0.18 -0.86
CA THR A 94 -0.66 -0.06 0.12
C THR A 94 0.20 -1.32 0.14
N LYS A 95 1.35 -1.22 0.75
CA LYS A 95 2.23 -2.38 1.00
C LYS A 95 1.67 -3.24 2.17
N PRO A 96 1.97 -4.54 2.19
CA PRO A 96 2.47 -5.35 1.08
C PRO A 96 1.41 -5.48 -0.01
N LEU A 97 1.80 -5.81 -1.24
CA LEU A 97 0.83 -5.96 -2.34
C LEU A 97 -0.21 -7.04 -2.01
N ALA A 98 0.25 -8.15 -1.46
CA ALA A 98 -0.58 -9.29 -1.02
C ALA A 98 0.16 -10.09 0.05
N ARG A 99 -0.51 -11.10 0.63
CA ARG A 99 0.09 -12.01 1.61
C ARG A 99 1.04 -13.03 0.98
N THR A 100 0.78 -13.41 -0.27
CA THR A 100 1.54 -14.43 -1.00
C THR A 100 1.82 -14.00 -2.43
N ALA A 101 2.82 -14.63 -3.06
CA ALA A 101 3.12 -14.41 -4.48
C ALA A 101 1.94 -14.81 -5.39
N ALA A 102 1.18 -15.84 -5.03
CA ALA A 102 -0.01 -16.26 -5.77
C ALA A 102 -1.09 -15.17 -5.75
N GLU A 103 -1.42 -14.63 -4.57
CA GLU A 103 -2.36 -13.51 -4.45
C GLU A 103 -1.88 -12.28 -5.21
N ALA A 104 -0.59 -11.95 -5.13
CA ALA A 104 0.00 -10.82 -5.86
C ALA A 104 -0.14 -11.01 -7.37
N LYS A 105 0.08 -12.24 -7.87
CA LYS A 105 -0.14 -12.55 -9.29
C LYS A 105 -1.60 -12.36 -9.69
N GLU A 106 -2.55 -12.85 -8.89
CA GLU A 106 -3.97 -12.67 -9.16
C GLU A 106 -4.39 -11.18 -9.18
N ILE A 107 -3.79 -10.36 -8.32
CA ILE A 107 -3.98 -8.90 -8.31
C ILE A 107 -3.55 -8.33 -9.66
N LEU A 108 -2.32 -8.63 -10.11
CA LEU A 108 -1.78 -8.10 -11.36
C LEU A 108 -2.61 -8.58 -12.56
N ASP A 109 -2.91 -9.88 -12.65
CA ASP A 109 -3.74 -10.45 -13.72
C ASP A 109 -5.13 -9.76 -13.79
N SER A 110 -5.72 -9.47 -12.62
CA SER A 110 -7.03 -8.80 -12.54
C SER A 110 -6.99 -7.36 -13.06
N VAL A 111 -5.94 -6.64 -12.70
CA VAL A 111 -5.73 -5.24 -13.11
C VAL A 111 -5.43 -5.16 -14.62
N GLU A 112 -4.53 -6.01 -15.12
CA GLU A 112 -4.19 -6.08 -16.54
C GLU A 112 -5.41 -6.44 -17.38
N LYS A 113 -6.17 -7.45 -16.97
CA LYS A 113 -7.41 -7.86 -17.66
C LYS A 113 -8.45 -6.74 -17.72
N ALA A 114 -8.55 -5.95 -16.67
CA ALA A 114 -9.49 -4.83 -16.60
C ALA A 114 -8.99 -3.58 -17.34
N GLY A 115 -7.69 -3.49 -17.64
CA GLY A 115 -7.07 -2.33 -18.28
C GLY A 115 -7.14 -1.06 -17.42
N VAL A 116 -7.16 -1.19 -16.09
CA VAL A 116 -7.23 -0.05 -15.17
C VAL A 116 -5.84 0.33 -14.66
N PHE A 117 -5.67 1.58 -14.28
CA PHE A 117 -4.44 2.03 -13.61
C PHE A 117 -4.31 1.35 -12.24
N HIS A 118 -3.11 0.86 -11.94
CA HIS A 118 -2.76 0.33 -10.61
C HIS A 118 -1.42 0.90 -10.15
N GLY A 119 -1.41 1.52 -8.97
CA GLY A 119 -0.22 2.00 -8.29
C GLY A 119 0.01 1.23 -6.99
N TYR A 120 1.24 0.75 -6.81
CA TYR A 120 1.70 0.14 -5.56
C TYR A 120 2.39 1.19 -4.70
N LEU A 121 1.86 1.43 -3.51
CA LEU A 121 2.30 2.50 -2.62
C LEU A 121 3.39 1.99 -1.67
N GLU A 122 4.58 1.75 -2.22
CA GLU A 122 5.81 1.58 -1.44
C GLU A 122 6.47 2.95 -1.26
N ASP A 123 6.32 3.52 -0.08
CA ASP A 123 6.60 4.93 0.17
C ASP A 123 8.06 5.22 0.57
N LEU A 124 8.83 4.25 1.10
CA LEU A 124 10.18 4.50 1.59
C LEU A 124 11.22 4.78 0.50
N VAL A 125 10.87 4.63 -0.76
CA VAL A 125 11.72 5.09 -1.88
C VAL A 125 11.54 6.58 -2.19
N TYR A 126 10.50 7.22 -1.69
CA TYR A 126 10.16 8.62 -1.99
C TYR A 126 10.57 9.68 -0.96
N PRO A 127 11.06 9.38 0.26
CA PRO A 127 11.58 10.40 1.14
C PRO A 127 12.69 11.22 0.45
N PRO A 128 12.78 12.53 0.70
CA PRO A 128 13.77 13.40 0.05
C PRO A 128 15.19 12.89 0.17
N LYS A 129 15.57 12.29 1.31
CA LYS A 129 16.88 11.67 1.53
C LYS A 129 17.17 10.53 0.55
N THR A 130 16.17 9.65 0.33
CA THR A 130 16.31 8.51 -0.57
C THR A 130 16.35 8.98 -2.03
N LEU A 131 15.48 9.91 -2.41
CA LEU A 131 15.48 10.49 -3.77
C LEU A 131 16.81 11.18 -4.08
N LYS A 132 17.38 11.92 -3.13
CA LYS A 132 18.67 12.58 -3.30
C LYS A 132 19.81 11.58 -3.47
N ALA A 133 19.81 10.51 -2.68
CA ALA A 133 20.80 9.45 -2.81
C ALA A 133 20.69 8.71 -4.16
N LEU A 134 19.44 8.38 -4.58
CA LEU A 134 19.19 7.78 -5.89
C LEU A 134 19.60 8.68 -7.05
N GLU A 135 19.40 10.00 -6.94
CA GLU A 135 19.90 10.96 -7.92
C GLU A 135 21.42 10.89 -8.05
N SER A 136 22.14 10.79 -6.94
CA SER A 136 23.61 10.69 -6.94
C SER A 136 24.08 9.40 -7.62
N VAL A 137 23.42 8.27 -7.33
CA VAL A 137 23.69 6.98 -8.02
C VAL A 137 23.44 7.10 -9.53
N ARG A 138 22.31 7.66 -9.94
CA ARG A 138 21.95 7.83 -11.36
C ARG A 138 22.89 8.77 -12.12
N LYS A 139 23.55 9.70 -11.41
CA LYS A 139 24.57 10.59 -11.95
C LYS A 139 25.99 9.99 -11.91
N ASP A 140 26.10 8.72 -11.60
CA ASP A 140 27.38 8.00 -11.51
C ASP A 140 28.37 8.58 -10.48
N ALA A 141 27.85 9.27 -9.45
CA ALA A 141 28.70 9.94 -8.46
C ALA A 141 29.52 8.96 -7.58
N ILE A 142 29.11 7.70 -7.51
CA ILE A 142 29.78 6.63 -6.76
C ILE A 142 30.18 5.44 -7.63
N GLY A 143 30.02 5.55 -8.94
CA GLY A 143 30.23 4.45 -9.88
C GLY A 143 29.19 3.34 -9.73
N LYS A 144 29.54 2.14 -10.20
CA LYS A 144 28.64 0.99 -10.15
C LYS A 144 28.37 0.54 -8.71
N VAL A 145 27.09 0.42 -8.35
CA VAL A 145 26.68 -0.15 -7.06
C VAL A 145 26.95 -1.65 -7.08
N LEU A 146 27.82 -2.10 -6.18
CA LEU A 146 28.21 -3.51 -6.05
C LEU A 146 27.44 -4.23 -4.94
N TRP A 147 27.01 -3.49 -3.94
CA TRP A 147 26.34 -4.02 -2.77
C TRP A 147 25.41 -2.98 -2.15
N ALA A 148 24.23 -3.41 -1.71
CA ALA A 148 23.30 -2.58 -0.99
C ALA A 148 22.88 -3.25 0.32
N ARG A 149 22.78 -2.47 1.39
CA ARG A 149 22.29 -2.91 2.70
C ARG A 149 21.15 -2.02 3.13
N SER A 150 20.00 -2.62 3.38
CA SER A 150 18.85 -1.95 3.97
C SER A 150 18.45 -2.62 5.28
N ARG A 151 18.03 -1.81 6.24
CA ARG A 151 17.56 -2.29 7.54
C ARG A 151 16.36 -1.48 7.98
N GLU A 152 15.28 -2.18 8.27
CA GLU A 152 14.07 -1.62 8.86
C GLU A 152 13.79 -2.28 10.20
N THR A 153 13.49 -1.46 11.19
CA THR A 153 13.15 -1.90 12.55
C THR A 153 12.19 -0.93 13.20
N HIS A 154 11.20 -1.45 13.88
CA HIS A 154 10.32 -0.68 14.77
C HIS A 154 9.87 -1.56 15.95
N PRO A 155 9.29 -0.98 17.01
CA PRO A 155 9.01 -1.71 18.25
C PRO A 155 7.87 -2.75 18.15
N GLY A 156 7.18 -2.81 17.03
CA GLY A 156 6.10 -3.76 16.78
C GLY A 156 4.97 -3.16 15.95
N PRO A 157 4.04 -3.99 15.50
CA PRO A 157 2.92 -3.54 14.66
C PRO A 157 1.94 -2.66 15.42
N HIS A 158 1.27 -1.78 14.67
CA HIS A 158 0.31 -0.81 15.21
C HIS A 158 -1.11 -1.37 15.37
N SER A 159 -1.34 -2.64 15.05
CA SER A 159 -2.64 -3.29 15.10
C SER A 159 -2.51 -4.77 15.39
N ASP A 160 -3.40 -5.32 16.19
CA ASP A 160 -3.36 -6.71 16.66
C ASP A 160 -3.44 -7.75 15.54
N TRP A 161 -4.10 -7.43 14.42
CA TRP A 161 -4.25 -8.33 13.28
C TRP A 161 -2.91 -8.72 12.63
N PHE A 162 -1.84 -7.96 12.83
CA PHE A 162 -0.51 -8.30 12.35
C PHE A 162 0.05 -9.59 12.99
N TRP A 163 -0.42 -9.93 14.19
CA TRP A 163 -0.02 -11.15 14.90
C TRP A 163 -0.69 -12.41 14.34
N ASP A 164 -1.78 -12.27 13.58
CA ASP A 164 -2.40 -13.38 12.88
C ASP A 164 -1.80 -13.52 11.46
N LYS A 165 -1.01 -14.59 11.27
CA LYS A 165 -0.38 -14.89 9.97
C LYS A 165 -1.39 -15.10 8.83
N ASN A 166 -2.63 -15.50 9.14
CA ASN A 166 -3.67 -15.67 8.12
C ASN A 166 -4.19 -14.32 7.61
N ILE A 167 -4.05 -13.28 8.40
CA ILE A 167 -4.44 -11.92 8.02
C ILE A 167 -3.23 -11.18 7.45
N SER A 168 -2.09 -11.22 8.13
CA SER A 168 -0.89 -10.47 7.73
C SER A 168 -0.10 -11.13 6.60
N GLY A 169 -0.14 -12.45 6.46
CA GLY A 169 0.65 -13.22 5.51
C GLY A 169 2.04 -13.61 6.01
N GLY A 170 2.46 -13.04 7.14
CA GLY A 170 3.76 -13.27 7.77
C GLY A 170 4.10 -12.17 8.75
N GLY A 171 5.28 -12.25 9.37
CA GLY A 171 5.77 -11.27 10.34
C GLY A 171 6.54 -10.13 9.67
N ALA A 172 7.64 -9.73 10.31
CA ALA A 172 8.48 -8.61 9.91
C ALA A 172 9.00 -8.70 8.46
N ILE A 173 9.17 -9.89 7.91
CA ILE A 173 9.62 -10.05 6.51
C ILE A 173 8.58 -9.51 5.53
N ILE A 174 7.29 -9.78 5.75
CA ILE A 174 6.21 -9.26 4.90
C ILE A 174 5.98 -7.78 5.17
N ASP A 175 5.95 -7.36 6.43
CA ASP A 175 5.64 -5.99 6.81
C ASP A 175 6.78 -5.01 6.51
N MET A 176 8.02 -5.39 6.81
CA MET A 176 9.20 -4.51 6.73
C MET A 176 10.16 -4.87 5.59
N GLY A 177 10.25 -6.15 5.27
CA GLY A 177 11.16 -6.63 4.22
C GLY A 177 10.82 -6.09 2.84
N CYS A 178 9.54 -5.82 2.54
CA CYS A 178 9.13 -5.19 1.29
C CYS A 178 9.82 -3.83 1.07
N HIS A 179 9.94 -3.02 2.10
CA HIS A 179 10.66 -1.75 2.09
C HIS A 179 12.14 -1.92 1.78
N CYS A 180 12.80 -2.83 2.51
CA CYS A 180 14.22 -3.12 2.32
C CYS A 180 14.53 -3.61 0.91
N ILE A 181 13.68 -4.50 0.38
CA ILE A 181 13.83 -5.05 -0.97
C ILE A 181 13.67 -3.95 -2.02
N GLU A 182 12.62 -3.14 -1.92
CA GLU A 182 12.35 -2.12 -2.94
C GLU A 182 13.41 -1.00 -2.93
N ILE A 183 13.86 -0.56 -1.77
CA ILE A 183 14.96 0.40 -1.65
C ILE A 183 16.22 -0.17 -2.30
N SER A 184 16.59 -1.40 -1.97
CA SER A 184 17.80 -2.04 -2.51
C SER A 184 17.71 -2.21 -4.03
N ARG A 185 16.54 -2.60 -4.57
CA ARG A 185 16.29 -2.70 -6.01
C ARG A 185 16.43 -1.35 -6.72
N ASN A 186 16.00 -0.26 -6.09
CA ASN A 186 16.15 1.08 -6.67
C ASN A 186 17.63 1.51 -6.77
N TYR A 187 18.50 1.09 -5.83
CA TYR A 187 19.93 1.39 -5.89
C TYR A 187 20.69 0.50 -6.87
N ILE A 188 20.41 -0.80 -6.88
CA ILE A 188 21.13 -1.77 -7.72
C ILE A 188 20.66 -1.71 -9.16
N GLY A 189 19.34 -1.58 -9.37
CA GLY A 189 18.66 -1.59 -10.67
C GLY A 189 17.44 -2.51 -10.65
N LYS A 190 16.28 -1.96 -10.99
CA LYS A 190 15.01 -2.70 -10.94
C LYS A 190 14.92 -3.86 -11.93
N ASP A 191 15.67 -3.77 -13.04
CA ASP A 191 15.66 -4.78 -14.10
C ASP A 191 16.61 -5.96 -13.83
N ILE A 192 17.45 -5.83 -12.78
CA ILE A 192 18.38 -6.90 -12.39
C ILE A 192 17.59 -7.95 -11.60
N LYS A 193 17.56 -9.17 -12.15
CA LYS A 193 16.90 -10.31 -11.51
C LYS A 193 17.78 -10.89 -10.41
N PRO A 194 17.21 -11.20 -9.23
CA PRO A 194 17.91 -11.97 -8.21
C PRO A 194 18.29 -13.36 -8.77
N LEU A 195 19.51 -13.80 -8.51
CA LEU A 195 19.98 -15.14 -8.88
C LEU A 195 19.76 -16.13 -7.73
N GLU A 196 20.01 -15.68 -6.51
CA GLU A 196 19.87 -16.49 -5.31
C GLU A 196 19.22 -15.66 -4.18
N VAL A 197 18.48 -16.33 -3.33
CA VAL A 197 17.87 -15.75 -2.12
C VAL A 197 18.19 -16.68 -0.94
N MET A 198 18.65 -16.07 0.16
CA MET A 198 18.88 -16.76 1.41
C MET A 198 18.16 -16.00 2.52
N CYS A 199 17.45 -16.70 3.37
CA CYS A 199 16.66 -16.09 4.45
C CYS A 199 16.79 -16.90 5.74
N TRP A 200 16.98 -16.21 6.84
CA TRP A 200 16.82 -16.77 8.18
C TRP A 200 15.71 -15.99 8.87
N ALA A 201 14.75 -16.73 9.42
CA ALA A 201 13.65 -16.15 10.16
C ALA A 201 13.35 -17.03 11.37
N ASP A 202 12.97 -16.39 12.46
CA ASP A 202 12.54 -17.08 13.68
C ASP A 202 11.54 -16.19 14.42
N THR A 203 10.77 -16.80 15.31
CA THR A 203 9.82 -16.14 16.20
C THR A 203 10.42 -16.11 17.61
N GLN A 204 10.88 -14.94 18.01
CA GLN A 204 11.59 -14.79 19.31
C GLN A 204 10.65 -14.34 20.44
N VAL A 205 9.57 -13.62 20.14
CA VAL A 205 8.69 -13.01 21.15
C VAL A 205 7.22 -13.39 20.94
N HIS A 206 6.75 -13.45 19.71
CA HIS A 206 5.34 -13.72 19.36
C HIS A 206 5.21 -14.78 18.31
#